data_99cde881b31939218f812dc75cb40303
#
_entry.id   99cde881b31939218f812dc75cb40303
#
_cell.length_a   1.000
_cell.length_b   1.000
_cell.length_c   1.000
_cell.angle_alpha   90.00
_cell.angle_beta   90.00
_cell.angle_gamma   90.00
#
_symmetry.space_group_name_H-M   'P 1'
#
loop_
_entity.id
_entity.type
_entity.pdbx_description
1 polymer ?
#
loop_
_entity_poly.entity_id
_entity_poly.type
_entity_poly.pdbx_seq_one_letter_code
_entity_poly.pdbx_strand_id
1 'polypeptide(L)'
;MDAIVKANTRPDSTSTRKSVDARYSRGVPQLTFQRARTADKKRQRAAALVEAARSLALESGVASVTLTDVAGRAGVHYSAVRRYFTSHKEVLLHLAAEGWVRWSDTVSEDLRDAGPVSPSRVAKALADGLAADPLFCDLLANLHLHLEHEVEIDRVLEVKRISNAAVVSLADTIEHALPGLGRPGAFDVLLAAYSLAAPLWQIANPPKKLADAYAEETDVPPDWNIDFTAALTRLITATCVGLMTEPSEPDHG
;
A
#
# COMPACT_ATOMS: atom_id res chain seq x y z
N MET A 1 -6.26 -59.54 44.27
CA MET A 1 -7.35 -59.38 45.25
C MET A 1 -8.45 -58.72 44.47
N ASP A 2 -9.17 -59.51 43.77
CA ASP A 2 -10.48 -60.08 44.08
C ASP A 2 -11.56 -59.05 43.82
N ALA A 3 -12.25 -59.17 42.76
CA ALA A 3 -13.35 -60.09 42.37
C ALA A 3 -14.69 -59.39 42.73
N ILE A 4 -15.76 -59.36 42.00
CA ILE A 4 -16.62 -60.34 41.33
C ILE A 4 -17.83 -59.54 40.80
N VAL A 5 -18.14 -59.53 39.49
CA VAL A 5 -19.17 -60.28 38.76
C VAL A 5 -20.55 -60.35 39.42
N LYS A 6 -21.57 -59.88 38.68
CA LYS A 6 -22.84 -60.51 38.24
C LYS A 6 -23.76 -59.46 37.61
N ALA A 7 -24.03 -59.48 36.35
CA ALA A 7 -25.00 -60.24 35.55
C ALA A 7 -26.42 -60.30 36.15
N ASN A 8 -27.40 -59.68 35.50
CA ASN A 8 -28.50 -60.40 34.86
C ASN A 8 -29.66 -59.53 34.39
N THR A 9 -30.08 -59.75 33.24
CA THR A 9 -31.34 -60.00 32.56
C THR A 9 -32.21 -58.82 32.14
N ARG A 10 -32.47 -58.87 30.82
CA ARG A 10 -33.62 -58.24 30.13
C ARG A 10 -34.94 -58.84 30.61
N PRO A 11 -36.08 -58.12 30.39
CA PRO A 11 -36.84 -58.44 29.20
C PRO A 11 -37.42 -57.26 28.40
N ASP A 12 -37.73 -57.61 27.18
CA ASP A 12 -38.48 -57.00 26.11
C ASP A 12 -39.80 -56.35 26.56
N SER A 13 -40.16 -55.25 25.87
CA SER A 13 -41.47 -55.08 25.27
C SER A 13 -41.60 -53.79 24.44
N THR A 14 -41.73 -53.97 23.14
CA THR A 14 -42.64 -53.33 22.19
C THR A 14 -42.93 -51.85 22.20
N SER A 15 -42.60 -51.24 21.04
CA SER A 15 -43.46 -50.35 20.25
C SER A 15 -43.84 -48.99 20.80
N THR A 16 -43.30 -47.95 20.25
CA THR A 16 -44.12 -46.98 19.46
C THR A 16 -43.18 -46.06 18.67
N ARG A 17 -43.13 -46.23 17.36
CA ARG A 17 -42.68 -45.22 16.42
C ARG A 17 -43.57 -43.99 16.58
N LYS A 18 -43.02 -42.90 17.07
CA LYS A 18 -43.54 -41.57 16.78
C LYS A 18 -42.49 -40.83 15.98
N SER A 19 -42.84 -40.66 14.70
CA SER A 19 -42.24 -39.70 13.79
C SER A 19 -42.19 -38.33 14.49
N VAL A 20 -40.96 -37.87 14.79
CA VAL A 20 -40.73 -36.47 15.10
C VAL A 20 -40.21 -35.83 13.82
N ASP A 21 -41.15 -35.07 13.29
CA ASP A 21 -41.13 -34.21 12.14
C ASP A 21 -39.81 -33.51 11.84
N ALA A 22 -39.44 -33.63 10.60
CA ALA A 22 -38.55 -32.76 9.86
C ALA A 22 -39.03 -31.30 9.88
N ARG A 23 -38.63 -30.52 10.86
CA ARG A 23 -38.84 -29.06 10.91
C ARG A 23 -37.68 -28.24 11.43
N TYR A 24 -36.43 -28.60 11.02
CA TYR A 24 -35.27 -27.71 11.23
C TYR A 24 -34.32 -27.80 10.04
N SER A 25 -34.80 -27.39 8.88
CA SER A 25 -33.92 -27.17 7.72
C SER A 25 -34.54 -26.14 6.77
N ARG A 26 -34.71 -24.92 7.22
CA ARG A 26 -34.90 -23.77 6.31
C ARG A 26 -34.54 -22.48 7.06
N GLY A 27 -33.43 -21.86 6.74
CA GLY A 27 -33.25 -20.46 7.12
C GLY A 27 -31.87 -19.86 7.21
N VAL A 28 -30.77 -20.46 6.71
CA VAL A 28 -29.43 -19.83 6.85
C VAL A 28 -28.67 -19.54 5.55
N PRO A 29 -28.90 -20.15 4.38
CA PRO A 29 -28.04 -19.86 3.21
C PRO A 29 -28.37 -18.55 2.45
N GLN A 30 -29.63 -18.11 2.44
CA GLN A 30 -30.05 -16.98 1.59
C GLN A 30 -29.61 -15.61 2.11
N LEU A 31 -29.60 -15.38 3.42
CA LEU A 31 -29.23 -14.09 4.03
C LEU A 31 -27.70 -13.85 3.97
N THR A 32 -26.90 -14.91 4.12
CA THR A 32 -25.44 -14.83 3.98
C THR A 32 -25.03 -14.57 2.54
N PHE A 33 -25.69 -15.19 1.56
CA PHE A 33 -25.40 -15.01 0.14
C PHE A 33 -25.81 -13.62 -0.36
N GLN A 34 -26.95 -13.07 0.08
CA GLN A 34 -27.37 -11.71 -0.27
C GLN A 34 -26.45 -10.65 0.36
N ARG A 35 -26.02 -10.83 1.62
CA ARG A 35 -25.05 -9.95 2.28
C ARG A 35 -23.68 -9.97 1.57
N ALA A 36 -23.20 -11.13 1.18
CA ALA A 36 -21.96 -11.27 0.41
C ALA A 36 -22.05 -10.55 -0.95
N ARG A 37 -23.12 -10.77 -1.73
CA ARG A 37 -23.34 -10.06 -3.01
C ARG A 37 -23.44 -8.54 -2.85
N THR A 38 -24.02 -8.06 -1.76
CA THR A 38 -24.12 -6.61 -1.48
C THR A 38 -22.77 -6.03 -1.10
N ALA A 39 -21.97 -6.75 -0.31
CA ALA A 39 -20.61 -6.37 0.04
C ALA A 39 -19.70 -6.36 -1.19
N ASP A 40 -19.80 -7.37 -2.07
CA ASP A 40 -19.03 -7.43 -3.32
C ASP A 40 -19.38 -6.27 -4.26
N LYS A 41 -20.66 -5.97 -4.46
CA LYS A 41 -21.09 -4.81 -5.25
C LYS A 41 -20.58 -3.50 -4.65
N LYS A 42 -20.55 -3.38 -3.32
CA LYS A 42 -20.01 -2.20 -2.63
C LYS A 42 -18.52 -2.07 -2.91
N ARG A 43 -17.74 -3.15 -2.79
CA ARG A 43 -16.30 -3.16 -3.11
C ARG A 43 -16.04 -2.80 -4.57
N GLN A 44 -16.76 -3.40 -5.51
CA GLN A 44 -16.63 -3.10 -6.94
C GLN A 44 -16.88 -1.62 -7.26
N ARG A 45 -17.89 -1.02 -6.63
CA ARG A 45 -18.18 0.42 -6.83
C ARG A 45 -17.09 1.30 -6.21
N ALA A 46 -16.60 0.97 -5.02
CA ALA A 46 -15.48 1.70 -4.42
C ALA A 46 -14.23 1.61 -5.30
N ALA A 47 -13.89 0.42 -5.82
CA ALA A 47 -12.77 0.23 -6.74
C ALA A 47 -12.93 1.05 -8.03
N ALA A 48 -14.12 1.13 -8.61
CA ALA A 48 -14.37 1.98 -9.78
C ALA A 48 -14.16 3.47 -9.51
N LEU A 49 -14.47 3.95 -8.31
CA LEU A 49 -14.22 5.34 -7.91
C LEU A 49 -12.72 5.60 -7.70
N VAL A 50 -12.00 4.65 -7.11
CA VAL A 50 -10.53 4.72 -6.95
C VAL A 50 -9.86 4.75 -8.32
N GLU A 51 -10.31 3.93 -9.27
CA GLU A 51 -9.77 3.91 -10.64
C GLU A 51 -10.07 5.21 -11.41
N ALA A 52 -11.25 5.79 -11.22
CA ALA A 52 -11.57 7.11 -11.77
C ALA A 52 -10.64 8.19 -11.20
N ALA A 53 -10.35 8.17 -9.90
CA ALA A 53 -9.40 9.09 -9.27
C ALA A 53 -7.97 8.87 -9.76
N ARG A 54 -7.55 7.62 -9.96
CA ARG A 54 -6.25 7.27 -10.55
C ARG A 54 -6.08 7.87 -11.93
N SER A 55 -7.06 7.67 -12.82
CA SER A 55 -7.03 8.21 -14.17
C SER A 55 -6.92 9.73 -14.16
N LEU A 56 -7.69 10.42 -13.31
CA LEU A 56 -7.64 11.88 -13.16
C LEU A 56 -6.29 12.37 -12.65
N ALA A 57 -5.73 11.69 -11.63
CA ALA A 57 -4.44 12.05 -11.07
C ALA A 57 -3.30 11.89 -12.08
N LEU A 58 -3.33 10.83 -12.90
CA LEU A 58 -2.37 10.62 -13.99
C LEU A 58 -2.49 11.66 -15.11
N GLU A 59 -3.71 12.14 -15.41
CA GLU A 59 -3.94 13.12 -16.47
C GLU A 59 -3.60 14.56 -16.04
N SER A 60 -3.88 14.92 -14.79
CA SER A 60 -3.91 16.32 -14.35
C SER A 60 -3.11 16.60 -13.06
N GLY A 61 -2.45 15.57 -12.51
CA GLY A 61 -1.75 15.64 -11.23
C GLY A 61 -2.65 15.42 -10.01
N VAL A 62 -2.06 14.93 -8.93
CA VAL A 62 -2.75 14.61 -7.66
C VAL A 62 -3.49 15.82 -7.07
N ALA A 63 -2.86 17.00 -7.11
CA ALA A 63 -3.40 18.22 -6.50
C ALA A 63 -4.69 18.73 -7.19
N SER A 64 -4.97 18.32 -8.43
CA SER A 64 -6.15 18.78 -9.18
C SER A 64 -7.40 17.91 -9.00
N VAL A 65 -7.26 16.71 -8.40
CA VAL A 65 -8.37 15.75 -8.27
C VAL A 65 -9.45 16.25 -7.32
N THR A 66 -10.70 16.29 -7.76
CA THR A 66 -11.87 16.58 -6.92
C THR A 66 -12.87 15.42 -6.90
N LEU A 67 -13.71 15.33 -5.85
CA LEU A 67 -14.78 14.32 -5.83
C LEU A 67 -15.83 14.51 -6.94
N THR A 68 -16.00 15.74 -7.41
CA THR A 68 -16.91 16.03 -8.53
C THR A 68 -16.39 15.41 -9.83
N ASP A 69 -15.09 15.58 -10.09
CA ASP A 69 -14.44 14.98 -11.27
C ASP A 69 -14.45 13.46 -11.20
N VAL A 70 -14.18 12.90 -10.00
CA VAL A 70 -14.28 11.44 -9.77
C VAL A 70 -15.69 10.93 -10.07
N ALA A 71 -16.73 11.64 -9.61
CA ALA A 71 -18.13 11.29 -9.91
C ALA A 71 -18.42 11.32 -11.42
N GLY A 72 -17.99 12.39 -12.09
CA GLY A 72 -18.15 12.55 -13.54
C GLY A 72 -17.43 11.45 -14.32
N ARG A 73 -16.17 11.15 -13.99
CA ARG A 73 -15.35 10.12 -14.62
C ARG A 73 -15.96 8.72 -14.42
N ALA A 74 -16.47 8.42 -13.21
CA ALA A 74 -17.11 7.14 -12.90
C ALA A 74 -18.56 7.03 -13.40
N GLY A 75 -19.12 8.07 -14.00
CA GLY A 75 -20.50 8.08 -14.53
C GLY A 75 -21.56 7.97 -13.43
N VAL A 76 -21.29 8.52 -12.22
CA VAL A 76 -22.23 8.46 -11.10
C VAL A 76 -22.54 9.85 -10.55
N HIS A 77 -23.64 9.98 -9.83
CA HIS A 77 -23.97 11.24 -9.17
C HIS A 77 -23.04 11.47 -7.96
N TYR A 78 -22.67 12.74 -7.71
CA TYR A 78 -21.80 13.14 -6.58
C TYR A 78 -22.23 12.53 -5.23
N SER A 79 -23.54 12.48 -4.93
CA SER A 79 -24.05 11.87 -3.70
C SER A 79 -23.76 10.37 -3.58
N ALA A 80 -23.56 9.68 -4.70
CA ALA A 80 -23.17 8.28 -4.68
C ALA A 80 -21.69 8.13 -4.25
N VAL A 81 -20.80 9.01 -4.70
CA VAL A 81 -19.38 9.04 -4.27
C VAL A 81 -19.29 9.28 -2.76
N ARG A 82 -20.06 10.25 -2.25
CA ARG A 82 -20.08 10.62 -0.82
C ARG A 82 -20.48 9.48 0.13
N ARG A 83 -21.05 8.39 -0.37
CA ARG A 83 -21.33 7.18 0.43
C ARG A 83 -20.09 6.30 0.65
N TYR A 84 -19.04 6.52 -0.11
CA TYR A 84 -17.80 5.74 -0.08
C TYR A 84 -16.64 6.57 0.46
N PHE A 85 -16.54 7.83 0.05
CA PHE A 85 -15.44 8.73 0.37
C PHE A 85 -15.97 10.08 0.83
N THR A 86 -15.49 10.55 1.96
CA THR A 86 -15.86 11.84 2.55
C THR A 86 -15.14 13.02 1.90
N SER A 87 -13.97 12.77 1.31
CA SER A 87 -13.16 13.76 0.61
C SER A 87 -12.36 13.15 -0.54
N HIS A 88 -11.86 14.00 -1.44
CA HIS A 88 -10.89 13.58 -2.46
C HIS A 88 -9.58 13.09 -1.82
N LYS A 89 -9.19 13.65 -0.68
CA LYS A 89 -8.00 13.24 0.07
C LYS A 89 -8.11 11.78 0.52
N GLU A 90 -9.29 11.33 0.98
CA GLU A 90 -9.52 9.93 1.36
C GLU A 90 -9.32 8.96 0.19
N VAL A 91 -9.78 9.32 -1.02
CA VAL A 91 -9.54 8.52 -2.24
C VAL A 91 -8.06 8.48 -2.60
N LEU A 92 -7.37 9.64 -2.52
CA LEU A 92 -5.94 9.76 -2.83
C LEU A 92 -5.07 9.00 -1.80
N LEU A 93 -5.45 9.01 -0.53
CA LEU A 93 -4.80 8.18 0.50
C LEU A 93 -4.93 6.68 0.19
N HIS A 94 -6.06 6.25 -0.35
CA HIS A 94 -6.24 4.86 -0.81
C HIS A 94 -5.27 4.52 -1.95
N LEU A 95 -5.12 5.42 -2.92
CA LEU A 95 -4.14 5.27 -4.00
C LEU A 95 -2.70 5.24 -3.49
N ALA A 96 -2.38 6.04 -2.47
CA ALA A 96 -1.07 6.02 -1.83
C ALA A 96 -0.79 4.68 -1.13
N ALA A 97 -1.79 4.12 -0.41
CA ALA A 97 -1.65 2.78 0.19
C ALA A 97 -1.38 1.69 -0.86
N GLU A 98 -2.08 1.73 -2.00
CA GLU A 98 -1.81 0.81 -3.12
C GLU A 98 -0.42 1.04 -3.72
N GLY A 99 0.05 2.28 -3.80
CA GLY A 99 1.41 2.62 -4.25
C GLY A 99 2.48 1.99 -3.36
N TRP A 100 2.33 2.07 -2.03
CA TRP A 100 3.23 1.42 -1.07
C TRP A 100 3.32 -0.09 -1.28
N VAL A 101 2.17 -0.74 -1.48
CA VAL A 101 2.12 -2.20 -1.72
C VAL A 101 2.81 -2.54 -3.03
N ARG A 102 2.48 -1.84 -4.13
CA ARG A 102 3.10 -2.09 -5.44
C ARG A 102 4.61 -1.89 -5.43
N TRP A 103 5.08 -0.81 -4.79
CA TRP A 103 6.52 -0.56 -4.67
C TRP A 103 7.22 -1.67 -3.89
N SER A 104 6.65 -2.06 -2.74
CA SER A 104 7.18 -3.17 -1.93
C SER A 104 7.25 -4.47 -2.73
N ASP A 105 6.17 -4.83 -3.44
CA ASP A 105 6.10 -6.06 -4.23
C ASP A 105 7.13 -6.04 -5.37
N THR A 106 7.22 -4.93 -6.12
CA THR A 106 8.13 -4.76 -7.25
C THR A 106 9.60 -4.91 -6.83
N VAL A 107 10.00 -4.21 -5.76
CA VAL A 107 11.38 -4.28 -5.26
C VAL A 107 11.68 -5.66 -4.65
N SER A 108 10.72 -6.23 -3.91
CA SER A 108 10.88 -7.55 -3.33
C SER A 108 11.01 -8.64 -4.39
N GLU A 109 10.28 -8.52 -5.50
CA GLU A 109 10.40 -9.45 -6.63
C GLU A 109 11.77 -9.32 -7.32
N ASP A 110 12.23 -8.08 -7.54
CA ASP A 110 13.52 -7.79 -8.18
C ASP A 110 14.73 -8.27 -7.34
N LEU A 111 14.62 -8.30 -6.02
CA LEU A 111 15.69 -8.73 -5.11
C LEU A 111 15.57 -10.18 -4.61
N ARG A 112 14.47 -10.88 -4.87
CA ARG A 112 14.11 -12.18 -4.27
C ARG A 112 15.20 -13.25 -4.41
N ASP A 113 15.76 -13.40 -5.59
CA ASP A 113 16.69 -14.48 -5.93
C ASP A 113 18.14 -13.98 -6.06
N ALA A 114 18.39 -12.73 -5.68
CA ALA A 114 19.70 -12.09 -5.91
C ALA A 114 20.76 -12.51 -4.89
N GLY A 115 20.39 -13.13 -3.74
CA GLY A 115 21.31 -13.35 -2.62
C GLY A 115 21.85 -12.05 -2.07
N PRO A 116 22.97 -12.06 -1.31
CA PRO A 116 23.62 -10.82 -0.88
C PRO A 116 24.11 -10.00 -2.06
N VAL A 117 23.72 -8.72 -2.11
CA VAL A 117 24.04 -7.80 -3.22
C VAL A 117 24.81 -6.57 -2.74
N SER A 118 25.26 -5.74 -3.68
CA SER A 118 25.92 -4.46 -3.36
C SER A 118 24.92 -3.39 -2.93
N PRO A 119 25.34 -2.36 -2.15
CA PRO A 119 24.53 -1.19 -1.83
C PRO A 119 23.92 -0.52 -3.06
N SER A 120 24.66 -0.41 -4.16
CA SER A 120 24.18 0.18 -5.41
C SER A 120 23.07 -0.65 -6.08
N ARG A 121 23.06 -1.98 -5.89
CA ARG A 121 22.01 -2.85 -6.43
C ARG A 121 20.69 -2.66 -5.68
N VAL A 122 20.73 -2.57 -4.34
CA VAL A 122 19.56 -2.24 -3.53
C VAL A 122 19.04 -0.85 -3.88
N ALA A 123 19.93 0.14 -3.92
CA ALA A 123 19.57 1.52 -4.28
C ALA A 123 18.91 1.61 -5.65
N LYS A 124 19.44 0.87 -6.64
CA LYS A 124 18.86 0.81 -7.99
C LYS A 124 17.48 0.19 -8.00
N ALA A 125 17.26 -0.91 -7.29
CA ALA A 125 15.95 -1.56 -7.19
C ALA A 125 14.89 -0.61 -6.60
N LEU A 126 15.24 0.10 -5.53
CA LEU A 126 14.37 1.09 -4.90
C LEU A 126 14.04 2.26 -5.84
N ALA A 127 15.04 2.80 -6.53
CA ALA A 127 14.87 3.92 -7.45
C ALA A 127 14.07 3.53 -8.70
N ASP A 128 14.35 2.38 -9.30
CA ASP A 128 13.63 1.88 -10.48
C ASP A 128 12.15 1.60 -10.14
N GLY A 129 11.87 0.99 -8.97
CA GLY A 129 10.52 0.74 -8.51
C GLY A 129 9.70 2.02 -8.31
N LEU A 130 10.32 3.09 -7.82
CA LEU A 130 9.68 4.41 -7.71
C LEU A 130 9.50 5.07 -9.07
N ALA A 131 10.50 5.02 -9.94
CA ALA A 131 10.44 5.59 -11.29
C ALA A 131 9.35 4.92 -12.15
N ALA A 132 9.07 3.64 -11.90
CA ALA A 132 8.02 2.89 -12.61
C ALA A 132 6.59 3.30 -12.20
N ASP A 133 6.40 4.03 -11.10
CA ASP A 133 5.10 4.51 -10.62
C ASP A 133 5.08 6.04 -10.40
N PRO A 134 4.97 6.84 -11.49
CA PRO A 134 4.88 8.30 -11.44
C PRO A 134 3.78 8.81 -10.50
N LEU A 135 2.64 8.13 -10.48
CA LEU A 135 1.54 8.50 -9.60
C LEU A 135 1.91 8.34 -8.13
N PHE A 136 2.62 7.27 -7.79
CA PHE A 136 3.05 7.06 -6.41
C PHE A 136 4.04 8.14 -5.97
N CYS A 137 4.99 8.53 -6.82
CA CYS A 137 5.91 9.64 -6.54
C CYS A 137 5.17 10.96 -6.31
N ASP A 138 4.15 11.29 -7.11
CA ASP A 138 3.33 12.49 -6.92
C ASP A 138 2.47 12.40 -5.64
N LEU A 139 1.93 11.23 -5.33
CA LEU A 139 1.22 10.99 -4.07
C LEU A 139 2.14 11.16 -2.85
N LEU A 140 3.37 10.66 -2.89
CA LEU A 140 4.37 10.84 -1.82
C LEU A 140 4.66 12.32 -1.56
N ALA A 141 4.78 13.13 -2.63
CA ALA A 141 5.00 14.58 -2.51
C ALA A 141 3.87 15.32 -1.79
N ASN A 142 2.64 14.79 -1.86
CA ASN A 142 1.46 15.39 -1.27
C ASN A 142 1.03 14.75 0.06
N LEU A 143 1.57 13.57 0.41
CA LEU A 143 1.04 12.72 1.47
C LEU A 143 1.00 13.43 2.83
N HIS A 144 2.15 13.79 3.37
CA HIS A 144 2.27 14.33 4.72
C HIS A 144 1.79 15.79 4.86
N LEU A 145 1.92 16.57 3.79
CA LEU A 145 1.58 17.98 3.82
C LEU A 145 0.09 18.24 3.57
N HIS A 146 -0.56 17.38 2.80
CA HIS A 146 -1.91 17.66 2.31
C HIS A 146 -2.90 16.52 2.52
N LEU A 147 -2.55 15.28 2.19
CA LEU A 147 -3.54 14.20 2.12
C LEU A 147 -3.97 13.67 3.48
N GLU A 148 -3.10 13.68 4.48
CA GLU A 148 -3.40 13.21 5.83
C GLU A 148 -4.21 14.22 6.66
N HIS A 149 -4.31 15.48 6.20
CA HIS A 149 -5.08 16.52 6.87
C HIS A 149 -6.55 16.47 6.43
N GLU A 150 -7.46 16.75 7.38
CA GLU A 150 -8.90 16.83 7.12
C GLU A 150 -9.56 15.51 6.67
N VAL A 151 -8.92 14.36 6.97
CA VAL A 151 -9.50 13.04 6.78
C VAL A 151 -9.77 12.43 8.16
N GLU A 152 -10.85 11.67 8.28
CA GLU A 152 -11.20 10.96 9.52
C GLU A 152 -10.06 10.07 9.97
N ILE A 153 -9.68 10.19 11.25
CA ILE A 153 -8.48 9.54 11.81
C ILE A 153 -8.47 8.01 11.59
N ASP A 154 -9.63 7.36 11.69
CA ASP A 154 -9.74 5.92 11.47
C ASP A 154 -9.34 5.52 10.03
N ARG A 155 -9.65 6.38 9.05
CA ARG A 155 -9.26 6.18 7.65
C ARG A 155 -7.77 6.38 7.44
N VAL A 156 -7.20 7.42 8.06
CA VAL A 156 -5.75 7.62 8.05
C VAL A 156 -5.03 6.42 8.67
N LEU A 157 -5.50 5.94 9.81
CA LEU A 157 -4.91 4.78 10.50
C LEU A 157 -5.05 3.48 9.67
N GLU A 158 -6.15 3.29 8.93
CA GLU A 158 -6.31 2.16 8.01
C GLU A 158 -5.21 2.18 6.92
N VAL A 159 -5.03 3.33 6.27
CA VAL A 159 -3.98 3.54 5.26
C VAL A 159 -2.59 3.33 5.86
N LYS A 160 -2.32 3.89 7.05
CA LYS A 160 -1.04 3.72 7.75
C LYS A 160 -0.72 2.25 8.06
N ARG A 161 -1.71 1.44 8.44
CA ARG A 161 -1.49 0.00 8.68
C ARG A 161 -1.07 -0.72 7.39
N ILE A 162 -1.73 -0.42 6.26
CA ILE A 162 -1.39 -1.01 4.95
C ILE A 162 0.02 -0.59 4.54
N SER A 163 0.31 0.71 4.57
CA SER A 163 1.62 1.26 4.21
C SER A 163 2.73 0.71 5.11
N ASN A 164 2.49 0.65 6.43
CA ASN A 164 3.47 0.11 7.37
C ASN A 164 3.75 -1.38 7.13
N ALA A 165 2.75 -2.18 6.81
CA ALA A 165 2.95 -3.59 6.47
C ALA A 165 3.83 -3.75 5.22
N ALA A 166 3.63 -2.92 4.19
CA ALA A 166 4.46 -2.89 3.00
C ALA A 166 5.91 -2.46 3.30
N VAL A 167 6.08 -1.41 4.12
CA VAL A 167 7.41 -0.94 4.56
C VAL A 167 8.15 -2.01 5.35
N VAL A 168 7.48 -2.70 6.28
CA VAL A 168 8.07 -3.80 7.07
C VAL A 168 8.52 -4.94 6.15
N SER A 169 7.67 -5.38 5.22
CA SER A 169 8.00 -6.43 4.25
C SER A 169 9.21 -6.05 3.39
N LEU A 170 9.26 -4.80 2.94
CA LEU A 170 10.37 -4.30 2.14
C LEU A 170 11.67 -4.17 2.95
N ALA A 171 11.58 -3.76 4.23
CA ALA A 171 12.73 -3.72 5.12
C ALA A 171 13.32 -5.13 5.34
N ASP A 172 12.47 -6.16 5.51
CA ASP A 172 12.91 -7.55 5.62
C ASP A 172 13.62 -8.00 4.33
N THR A 173 13.12 -7.61 3.17
CA THR A 173 13.76 -7.89 1.87
C THR A 173 15.14 -7.23 1.75
N ILE A 174 15.25 -5.95 2.14
CA ILE A 174 16.51 -5.20 2.10
C ILE A 174 17.53 -5.78 3.08
N GLU A 175 17.13 -6.09 4.31
CA GLU A 175 17.99 -6.73 5.30
C GLU A 175 18.55 -8.06 4.80
N HIS A 176 17.71 -8.87 4.14
CA HIS A 176 18.15 -10.13 3.54
C HIS A 176 19.12 -9.92 2.38
N ALA A 177 18.84 -8.96 1.50
CA ALA A 177 19.68 -8.65 0.33
C ALA A 177 20.99 -7.94 0.69
N LEU A 178 21.00 -7.16 1.79
CA LEU A 178 22.16 -6.39 2.25
C LEU A 178 22.31 -6.52 3.78
N PRO A 179 22.76 -7.69 4.29
CA PRO A 179 22.80 -7.98 5.72
C PRO A 179 23.65 -7.00 6.55
N GLY A 180 24.65 -6.35 5.93
CA GLY A 180 25.50 -5.36 6.59
C GLY A 180 24.77 -4.11 7.07
N LEU A 181 23.53 -3.85 6.62
CA LEU A 181 22.70 -2.75 7.13
C LEU A 181 22.04 -3.10 8.47
N GLY A 182 21.73 -4.38 8.69
CA GLY A 182 20.81 -4.78 9.74
C GLY A 182 19.41 -4.19 9.56
N ARG A 183 18.48 -4.58 10.44
CA ARG A 183 17.09 -4.13 10.37
C ARG A 183 16.90 -2.60 10.55
N PRO A 184 17.55 -1.93 11.52
CA PRO A 184 17.44 -0.47 11.65
C PRO A 184 17.91 0.27 10.39
N GLY A 185 19.08 -0.10 9.85
CA GLY A 185 19.60 0.50 8.63
C GLY A 185 18.72 0.28 7.40
N ALA A 186 18.02 -0.88 7.31
CA ALA A 186 17.04 -1.11 6.25
C ALA A 186 15.87 -0.11 6.32
N PHE A 187 15.36 0.19 7.51
CA PHE A 187 14.33 1.22 7.69
C PHE A 187 14.85 2.62 7.36
N ASP A 188 16.08 2.96 7.75
CA ASP A 188 16.69 4.26 7.44
C ASP A 188 16.89 4.46 5.94
N VAL A 189 17.29 3.40 5.23
CA VAL A 189 17.39 3.41 3.75
C VAL A 189 16.02 3.64 3.12
N LEU A 190 14.97 2.98 3.62
CA LEU A 190 13.61 3.19 3.12
C LEU A 190 13.12 4.61 3.41
N LEU A 191 13.35 5.11 4.62
CA LEU A 191 13.02 6.49 5.00
C LEU A 191 13.70 7.49 4.06
N ALA A 192 15.00 7.32 3.80
CA ALA A 192 15.73 8.14 2.87
C ALA A 192 15.16 8.02 1.44
N ALA A 193 14.87 6.81 0.97
CA ALA A 193 14.36 6.57 -0.37
C ALA A 193 13.06 7.32 -0.65
N TYR A 194 12.02 7.11 0.15
CA TYR A 194 10.73 7.75 -0.11
C TYR A 194 10.73 9.26 0.21
N SER A 195 11.54 9.70 1.20
CA SER A 195 11.64 11.13 1.53
C SER A 195 12.37 11.92 0.46
N LEU A 196 13.38 11.34 -0.19
CA LEU A 196 14.10 11.98 -1.29
C LEU A 196 13.34 11.86 -2.62
N ALA A 197 12.60 10.78 -2.84
CA ALA A 197 11.86 10.56 -4.07
C ALA A 197 10.85 11.68 -4.33
N ALA A 198 10.10 12.11 -3.32
CA ALA A 198 9.06 13.13 -3.47
C ALA A 198 9.60 14.47 -4.07
N PRO A 199 10.57 15.16 -3.47
CA PRO A 199 11.11 16.40 -4.04
C PRO A 199 11.89 16.16 -5.34
N LEU A 200 12.67 15.07 -5.45
CA LEU A 200 13.40 14.78 -6.68
C LEU A 200 12.47 14.55 -7.86
N TRP A 201 11.33 13.88 -7.62
CA TRP A 201 10.32 13.68 -8.65
C TRP A 201 9.74 14.99 -9.16
N GLN A 202 9.37 15.91 -8.24
CA GLN A 202 8.83 17.22 -8.61
C GLN A 202 9.85 18.09 -9.37
N ILE A 203 11.13 18.01 -9.00
CA ILE A 203 12.20 18.72 -9.71
C ILE A 203 12.42 18.13 -11.10
N ALA A 204 12.43 16.80 -11.23
CA ALA A 204 12.65 16.12 -12.50
C ALA A 204 11.46 16.21 -13.46
N ASN A 205 10.24 16.43 -12.92
CA ASN A 205 8.99 16.48 -13.66
C ASN A 205 8.20 17.76 -13.35
N PRO A 206 8.73 18.94 -13.68
CA PRO A 206 8.04 20.20 -13.40
C PRO A 206 6.75 20.31 -14.21
N PRO A 207 5.75 21.07 -13.74
CA PRO A 207 4.55 21.36 -14.53
C PRO A 207 4.90 21.91 -15.90
N LYS A 208 4.13 21.53 -16.94
CA LYS A 208 4.45 21.88 -18.34
C LYS A 208 4.77 23.37 -18.55
N LYS A 209 4.00 24.28 -17.95
CA LYS A 209 4.26 25.74 -18.08
C LYS A 209 5.64 26.14 -17.55
N LEU A 210 6.10 25.51 -16.46
CA LEU A 210 7.41 25.76 -15.90
C LEU A 210 8.51 25.11 -16.75
N ALA A 211 8.28 23.89 -17.23
CA ALA A 211 9.19 23.22 -18.15
C ALA A 211 9.40 24.02 -19.45
N ASP A 212 8.30 24.54 -20.04
CA ASP A 212 8.33 25.39 -21.22
C ASP A 212 9.14 26.68 -20.94
N ALA A 213 8.91 27.33 -19.78
CA ALA A 213 9.67 28.53 -19.38
C ALA A 213 11.18 28.25 -19.18
N TYR A 214 11.53 27.12 -18.58
CA TYR A 214 12.95 26.72 -18.45
C TYR A 214 13.61 26.44 -19.81
N ALA A 215 12.87 25.94 -20.79
CA ALA A 215 13.41 25.69 -22.12
C ALA A 215 13.66 27.01 -22.91
N GLU A 216 12.95 28.09 -22.59
CA GLU A 216 13.09 29.40 -23.21
C GLU A 216 14.15 30.27 -22.51
N GLU A 217 14.45 30.00 -21.23
CA GLU A 217 15.36 30.79 -20.39
C GLU A 217 16.81 30.32 -20.58
N THR A 218 17.67 31.21 -21.07
CA THR A 218 19.08 30.89 -21.32
C THR A 218 19.98 31.00 -20.08
N ASP A 219 19.50 31.68 -19.04
CA ASP A 219 20.26 31.92 -17.81
C ASP A 219 20.05 30.82 -16.75
N VAL A 220 19.13 29.87 -16.96
CA VAL A 220 18.96 28.68 -16.13
C VAL A 220 20.00 27.65 -16.53
N PRO A 221 20.92 27.24 -15.62
CA PRO A 221 21.93 26.27 -15.96
C PRO A 221 21.31 24.94 -16.42
N PRO A 222 21.78 24.35 -17.53
CA PRO A 222 21.28 23.06 -18.01
C PRO A 222 21.51 21.91 -17.02
N ASP A 223 22.40 22.10 -16.04
CA ASP A 223 22.72 21.12 -14.98
C ASP A 223 21.57 20.88 -13.97
N TRP A 224 20.49 21.66 -14.03
CA TRP A 224 19.29 21.46 -13.23
C TRP A 224 18.35 20.38 -13.81
N ASN A 225 18.66 19.82 -14.97
CA ASN A 225 17.92 18.69 -15.51
C ASN A 225 18.35 17.41 -14.77
N ILE A 226 17.65 17.12 -13.68
CA ILE A 226 17.94 15.97 -12.82
C ILE A 226 17.36 14.71 -13.45
N ASP A 227 18.21 13.72 -13.74
CA ASP A 227 17.76 12.36 -13.95
C ASP A 227 17.34 11.77 -12.58
N PHE A 228 16.03 11.61 -12.40
CA PHE A 228 15.44 11.13 -11.16
C PHE A 228 16.05 9.82 -10.69
N THR A 229 16.08 8.81 -11.57
CA THR A 229 16.55 7.47 -11.22
C THR A 229 18.03 7.47 -10.87
N ALA A 230 18.85 8.14 -11.67
CA ALA A 230 20.29 8.22 -11.42
C ALA A 230 20.61 9.00 -10.14
N ALA A 231 19.93 10.11 -9.89
CA ALA A 231 20.12 10.91 -8.69
C ALA A 231 19.72 10.14 -7.43
N LEU A 232 18.52 9.55 -7.43
CA LEU A 232 18.03 8.78 -6.30
C LEU A 232 18.91 7.56 -6.02
N THR A 233 19.33 6.82 -7.06
CA THR A 233 20.25 5.67 -6.91
C THR A 233 21.56 6.08 -6.24
N ARG A 234 22.17 7.21 -6.66
CA ARG A 234 23.42 7.70 -6.04
C ARG A 234 23.23 8.05 -4.57
N LEU A 235 22.15 8.77 -4.24
CA LEU A 235 21.88 9.22 -2.87
C LEU A 235 21.61 8.04 -1.94
N ILE A 236 20.78 7.08 -2.38
CA ILE A 236 20.50 5.89 -1.59
C ILE A 236 21.73 4.98 -1.47
N THR A 237 22.56 4.86 -2.52
CA THR A 237 23.82 4.13 -2.42
C THR A 237 24.73 4.74 -1.35
N ALA A 238 24.87 6.07 -1.34
CA ALA A 238 25.66 6.78 -0.32
C ALA A 238 25.09 6.56 1.09
N THR A 239 23.76 6.57 1.24
CA THR A 239 23.08 6.27 2.51
C THR A 239 23.40 4.84 2.98
N CYS A 240 23.26 3.83 2.11
CA CYS A 240 23.59 2.45 2.45
C CYS A 240 25.05 2.31 2.90
N VAL A 241 25.99 2.89 2.14
CA VAL A 241 27.41 2.82 2.46
C VAL A 241 27.72 3.51 3.79
N GLY A 242 27.16 4.71 4.04
CA GLY A 242 27.31 5.44 5.29
C GLY A 242 26.85 4.62 6.49
N LEU A 243 25.62 4.08 6.44
CA LEU A 243 25.05 3.27 7.52
C LEU A 243 25.84 1.98 7.80
N MET A 244 26.46 1.39 6.78
CA MET A 244 27.28 0.19 6.95
C MET A 244 28.70 0.48 7.50
N THR A 245 29.16 1.73 7.43
CA THR A 245 30.50 2.13 7.90
C THR A 245 30.49 2.75 9.29
N GLU A 246 29.35 3.21 9.78
CA GLU A 246 29.22 3.68 11.16
C GLU A 246 29.26 2.49 12.12
N PRO A 247 30.15 2.49 13.15
CA PRO A 247 30.08 1.49 14.21
C PRO A 247 28.74 1.65 14.93
N SER A 248 27.98 0.55 15.06
CA SER A 248 26.76 0.53 15.86
C SER A 248 27.11 1.06 17.26
N GLU A 249 26.60 2.24 17.65
CA GLU A 249 26.72 2.69 19.03
C GLU A 249 26.08 1.62 19.94
N PRO A 250 26.76 1.22 21.02
CA PRO A 250 26.18 0.26 21.95
C PRO A 250 24.91 0.88 22.55
N ASP A 251 23.82 0.12 22.44
CA ASP A 251 22.51 0.40 23.01
C ASP A 251 22.69 0.82 24.49
N HIS A 252 22.55 2.10 24.78
CA HIS A 252 22.52 2.61 26.14
C HIS A 252 21.11 2.34 26.69
N GLY A 253 20.94 1.12 27.28
CA GLY A 253 19.76 0.67 28.00
C GLY A 253 19.36 1.52 29.20
#